data_13ee58269b10621db0af417f388103ab
#
_entry.id   13ee58269b10621db0af417f388103ab
#
_cell.length_a   1.000
_cell.length_b   1.000
_cell.length_c   1.000
_cell.angle_alpha   90.00
_cell.angle_beta   90.00
_cell.angle_gamma   90.00
#
_symmetry.space_group_name_H-M   'P 1'
#
loop_
_entity.id
_entity.type
_entity.pdbx_description
1 polymer ?
#
loop_
_entity_poly.entity_id
_entity_poly.type
_entity_poly.pdbx_seq_one_letter_code
_entity_poly.pdbx_strand_id
1 'polypeptide(L)'
;MLFRSTAAVDREQARAAIGSRALDRSLIGVRQPLLREYVGRFFNLVIRAITGLPYHDTQCGFKLFETAAAREIFKRQRLDGFGFDVEVLFIARRLGYRTVEVPVRWNDAAGTKVGMWRGMAAFLDPLKVRWNSILGRYR
;
A
#
# COMPACT_ATOMS: atom_id res chain seq x y z
N MET A 1 -9.70 9.85 11.19
CA MET A 1 -8.92 9.34 10.05
C MET A 1 -9.61 9.66 8.73
N LEU A 2 -10.85 9.23 8.51
CA LEU A 2 -11.58 9.42 7.26
C LEU A 2 -11.59 10.90 6.78
N PHE A 3 -11.93 11.84 7.65
CA PHE A 3 -11.95 13.28 7.31
C PHE A 3 -10.60 13.85 6.85
N ARG A 4 -9.49 13.37 7.41
CA ARG A 4 -8.16 13.81 6.95
C ARG A 4 -7.85 13.30 5.55
N SER A 5 -8.29 12.10 5.23
CA SER A 5 -8.06 11.48 3.93
C SER A 5 -8.93 12.08 2.84
N THR A 6 -10.21 12.37 3.11
CA THR A 6 -11.10 13.07 2.17
C THR A 6 -10.60 14.48 1.91
N ALA A 7 -10.29 15.25 2.95
CA ALA A 7 -9.74 16.60 2.81
C ALA A 7 -8.38 16.64 2.06
N ALA A 8 -7.55 15.59 2.19
CA ALA A 8 -6.31 15.48 1.43
C ALA A 8 -6.58 15.16 -0.05
N VAL A 9 -7.54 14.28 -0.33
CA VAL A 9 -7.97 13.97 -1.71
C VAL A 9 -8.49 15.23 -2.40
N ASP A 10 -9.36 15.97 -1.75
CA ASP A 10 -9.97 17.19 -2.32
C ASP A 10 -8.91 18.27 -2.55
N ARG A 11 -8.07 18.55 -1.54
CA ARG A 11 -7.03 19.58 -1.61
C ARG A 11 -6.00 19.30 -2.71
N GLU A 12 -5.62 18.06 -2.88
CA GLU A 12 -4.58 17.67 -3.82
C GLU A 12 -5.14 17.17 -5.16
N GLN A 13 -6.46 17.25 -5.36
CA GLN A 13 -7.14 16.71 -6.54
C GLN A 13 -6.72 15.26 -6.84
N ALA A 14 -6.57 14.46 -5.77
CA ALA A 14 -6.18 13.07 -5.86
C ALA A 14 -7.42 12.18 -6.03
N ARG A 15 -7.22 10.99 -6.58
CA ARG A 15 -8.29 9.98 -6.73
C ARG A 15 -8.19 8.87 -5.71
N ALA A 16 -7.12 8.87 -4.92
CA ALA A 16 -6.92 7.92 -3.84
C ALA A 16 -6.13 8.53 -2.69
N ALA A 17 -6.34 8.02 -1.48
CA ALA A 17 -5.52 8.28 -0.32
C ALA A 17 -5.16 6.97 0.38
N ILE A 18 -3.94 6.86 0.86
CA ILE A 18 -3.47 5.73 1.65
C ILE A 18 -2.96 6.21 3.00
N GLY A 19 -3.24 5.42 4.04
CA GLY A 19 -2.64 5.65 5.34
C GLY A 19 -1.16 5.29 5.31
N SER A 20 -0.34 6.07 6.02
CA SER A 20 1.09 5.79 6.15
C SER A 20 1.51 5.91 7.61
N ARG A 21 2.11 4.83 8.12
CA ARG A 21 2.72 4.75 9.46
C ARG A 21 4.14 5.35 9.46
N ALA A 22 4.69 5.55 8.26
CA ALA A 22 6.05 6.03 8.08
C ALA A 22 6.16 7.55 8.08
N LEU A 23 5.09 8.28 7.73
CA LEU A 23 5.12 9.75 7.59
C LEU A 23 5.22 10.49 8.93
N ASP A 24 4.54 10.00 9.96
CA ASP A 24 4.58 10.60 11.29
C ASP A 24 4.64 9.52 12.37
N ARG A 25 5.83 9.30 12.88
CA ARG A 25 6.09 8.27 13.90
C ARG A 25 5.56 8.63 15.29
N SER A 26 5.23 9.89 15.55
CA SER A 26 4.61 10.31 16.81
C SER A 26 3.21 9.76 16.99
N LEU A 27 2.56 9.38 15.89
CA LEU A 27 1.22 8.79 15.88
C LEU A 27 1.22 7.27 16.15
N ILE A 28 2.39 6.64 16.33
CA ILE A 28 2.50 5.23 16.71
C ILE A 28 2.46 5.13 18.23
N GLY A 29 1.30 4.68 18.78
CA GLY A 29 1.14 4.55 20.22
C GLY A 29 1.85 3.32 20.78
N VAL A 30 1.62 2.14 20.20
CA VAL A 30 2.30 0.88 20.55
C VAL A 30 3.22 0.48 19.42
N ARG A 31 4.54 0.43 19.72
CA ARG A 31 5.55 0.10 18.70
C ARG A 31 5.67 -1.41 18.50
N GLN A 32 5.94 -1.81 17.28
CA GLN A 32 6.36 -3.19 16.98
C GLN A 32 7.75 -3.49 17.53
N PRO A 33 8.09 -4.79 17.73
CA PRO A 33 9.47 -5.21 17.94
C PRO A 33 10.38 -4.66 16.83
N LEU A 34 11.57 -4.18 17.21
CA LEU A 34 12.51 -3.53 16.29
C LEU A 34 12.80 -4.38 15.03
N LEU A 35 13.02 -5.66 15.21
CA LEU A 35 13.28 -6.59 14.09
C LEU A 35 12.13 -6.56 13.06
N ARG A 36 10.89 -6.58 13.52
CA ARG A 36 9.70 -6.55 12.64
C ARG A 36 9.59 -5.20 11.91
N GLU A 37 9.95 -4.12 12.58
CA GLU A 37 9.97 -2.80 11.96
C GLU A 37 11.03 -2.72 10.85
N TYR A 38 12.24 -3.23 11.08
CA TYR A 38 13.30 -3.27 10.06
C TYR A 38 12.94 -4.16 8.88
N VAL A 39 12.40 -5.35 9.11
CA VAL A 39 11.93 -6.23 8.04
C VAL A 39 10.84 -5.56 7.21
N GLY A 40 9.89 -4.88 7.85
CA GLY A 40 8.83 -4.14 7.15
C GLY A 40 9.36 -3.00 6.29
N ARG A 41 10.35 -2.25 6.79
CA ARG A 41 11.01 -1.17 6.01
C ARG A 41 11.78 -1.72 4.82
N PHE A 42 12.54 -2.80 5.04
CA PHE A 42 13.27 -3.48 3.97
C PHE A 42 12.30 -4.00 2.90
N PHE A 43 11.18 -4.62 3.32
CA PHE A 43 10.15 -5.08 2.40
C PHE A 43 9.56 -3.93 1.56
N ASN A 44 9.24 -2.80 2.19
CA ASN A 44 8.75 -1.64 1.44
C ASN A 44 9.81 -1.09 0.46
N LEU A 45 11.09 -1.13 0.82
CA LEU A 45 12.17 -0.75 -0.09
C LEU A 45 12.22 -1.66 -1.32
N VAL A 46 12.09 -2.97 -1.13
CA VAL A 46 12.03 -3.96 -2.22
C VAL A 46 10.81 -3.70 -3.12
N ILE A 47 9.63 -3.47 -2.55
CA ILE A 47 8.43 -3.09 -3.30
C ILE A 47 8.71 -1.87 -4.18
N ARG A 48 9.26 -0.80 -3.60
CA ARG A 48 9.56 0.45 -4.32
C ARG A 48 10.57 0.23 -5.45
N ALA A 49 11.61 -0.55 -5.20
CA ALA A 49 12.64 -0.86 -6.20
C ALA A 49 12.07 -1.64 -7.41
N ILE A 50 11.20 -2.62 -7.16
CA ILE A 50 10.62 -3.47 -8.20
C ILE A 50 9.49 -2.76 -8.96
N THR A 51 8.58 -2.11 -8.23
CA THR A 51 7.36 -1.54 -8.82
C THR A 51 7.49 -0.08 -9.22
N GLY A 52 8.49 0.61 -8.70
CA GLY A 52 8.68 2.06 -8.87
C GLY A 52 7.68 2.91 -8.08
N LEU A 53 6.89 2.34 -7.18
CA LEU A 53 5.93 3.08 -6.37
C LEU A 53 6.64 4.05 -5.41
N PRO A 54 6.22 5.30 -5.30
CA PRO A 54 6.89 6.30 -4.47
C PRO A 54 6.49 6.25 -2.99
N TYR A 55 5.55 5.38 -2.60
CA TYR A 55 4.91 5.40 -1.29
C TYR A 55 5.78 4.79 -0.19
N HIS A 56 5.72 5.39 1.01
CA HIS A 56 6.50 4.96 2.18
C HIS A 56 5.85 3.80 2.93
N ASP A 57 4.52 3.60 2.78
CA ASP A 57 3.79 2.52 3.44
C ASP A 57 2.70 1.94 2.53
N THR A 58 3.08 1.06 1.62
CA THR A 58 2.15 0.43 0.67
C THR A 58 1.22 -0.60 1.33
N GLN A 59 1.60 -1.13 2.51
CA GLN A 59 0.91 -2.22 3.19
C GLN A 59 -0.06 -1.74 4.30
N CYS A 60 -0.24 -0.42 4.46
CA CYS A 60 -1.26 0.08 5.37
C CYS A 60 -2.65 -0.30 4.85
N GLY A 61 -3.42 -1.02 5.66
CA GLY A 61 -4.78 -1.46 5.30
C GLY A 61 -5.80 -0.34 5.10
N PHE A 62 -5.47 0.90 5.51
CA PHE A 62 -6.33 2.04 5.26
C PHE A 62 -6.07 2.62 3.87
N LYS A 63 -7.03 2.41 2.98
CA LYS A 63 -7.04 2.97 1.63
C LYS A 63 -8.40 3.56 1.31
N LEU A 64 -8.43 4.74 0.73
CA LEU A 64 -9.60 5.44 0.24
C LEU A 64 -9.46 5.66 -1.26
N PHE A 65 -10.48 5.34 -2.03
CA PHE A 65 -10.53 5.58 -3.47
C PHE A 65 -11.79 6.34 -3.84
N GLU A 66 -11.70 7.23 -4.80
CA GLU A 66 -12.87 7.75 -5.49
C GLU A 66 -13.62 6.58 -6.17
N THR A 67 -14.93 6.57 -6.13
CA THR A 67 -15.76 5.45 -6.62
C THR A 67 -15.46 5.07 -8.07
N ALA A 68 -15.32 6.06 -8.96
CA ALA A 68 -15.00 5.81 -10.35
C ALA A 68 -13.59 5.20 -10.51
N ALA A 69 -12.61 5.73 -9.78
CA ALA A 69 -11.24 5.20 -9.78
C ALA A 69 -11.19 3.77 -9.21
N ALA A 70 -11.92 3.51 -8.12
CA ALA A 70 -12.02 2.19 -7.52
C ALA A 70 -12.50 1.15 -8.53
N ARG A 71 -13.59 1.43 -9.25
CA ARG A 71 -14.14 0.52 -10.27
C ARG A 71 -13.11 0.15 -11.33
N GLU A 72 -12.35 1.13 -11.83
CA GLU A 72 -11.34 0.90 -12.86
C GLU A 72 -10.12 0.14 -12.32
N ILE A 73 -9.71 0.40 -11.08
CA ILE A 73 -8.60 -0.31 -10.42
C ILE A 73 -8.98 -1.77 -10.16
N PHE A 74 -10.12 -2.01 -9.50
CA PHE A 74 -10.53 -3.36 -9.10
C PHE A 74 -10.92 -4.25 -10.27
N LYS A 75 -11.39 -3.69 -11.38
CA LYS A 75 -11.61 -4.43 -12.63
C LYS A 75 -10.33 -5.06 -13.18
N ARG A 76 -9.18 -4.43 -12.92
CA ARG A 76 -7.86 -4.87 -13.42
C ARG A 76 -7.06 -5.67 -12.39
N GLN A 77 -7.48 -5.67 -11.15
CA GLN A 77 -6.82 -6.36 -10.04
C GLN A 77 -6.85 -7.89 -10.25
N ARG A 78 -5.76 -8.58 -9.93
CA ARG A 78 -5.53 -10.00 -10.19
C ARG A 78 -4.99 -10.78 -8.99
N LEU A 79 -4.33 -10.09 -8.05
CA LEU A 79 -3.66 -10.71 -6.92
C LEU A 79 -4.51 -10.63 -5.66
N ASP A 80 -4.53 -11.73 -4.91
CA ASP A 80 -5.12 -11.81 -3.59
C ASP A 80 -4.03 -11.73 -2.49
N GLY A 81 -4.44 -11.62 -1.24
CA GLY A 81 -3.54 -11.63 -0.10
C GLY A 81 -2.64 -10.39 -0.02
N PHE A 82 -1.36 -10.58 0.30
CA PHE A 82 -0.44 -9.45 0.51
C PHE A 82 -0.09 -8.66 -0.76
N GLY A 83 -0.19 -9.29 -1.92
CA GLY A 83 0.07 -8.64 -3.20
C GLY A 83 -0.98 -7.63 -3.60
N PHE A 84 -2.21 -7.79 -3.11
CA PHE A 84 -3.34 -6.92 -3.38
C PHE A 84 -3.02 -5.44 -3.10
N ASP A 85 -2.48 -5.14 -1.94
CA ASP A 85 -2.20 -3.77 -1.52
C ASP A 85 -1.23 -3.05 -2.45
N VAL A 86 -0.21 -3.76 -2.92
CA VAL A 86 0.78 -3.23 -3.87
C VAL A 86 0.17 -3.08 -5.26
N GLU A 87 -0.60 -4.09 -5.69
CA GLU A 87 -1.19 -4.15 -7.02
C GLU A 87 -2.17 -3.01 -7.27
N VAL A 88 -3.08 -2.74 -6.34
CA VAL A 88 -4.07 -1.66 -6.51
C VAL A 88 -3.41 -0.28 -6.63
N LEU A 89 -2.34 -0.04 -5.88
CA LEU A 89 -1.57 1.20 -5.98
C LEU A 89 -0.78 1.29 -7.29
N PHE A 90 -0.24 0.17 -7.75
CA PHE A 90 0.45 0.09 -9.03
C PHE A 90 -0.50 0.36 -10.20
N ILE A 91 -1.70 -0.24 -10.19
CA ILE A 91 -2.73 0.00 -11.21
C ILE A 91 -3.19 1.45 -11.17
N ALA A 92 -3.45 2.02 -9.97
CA ALA A 92 -3.82 3.43 -9.84
C ALA A 92 -2.80 4.35 -10.50
N ARG A 93 -1.51 4.12 -10.25
CA ARG A 93 -0.43 4.87 -10.87
C ARG A 93 -0.37 4.71 -12.38
N ARG A 94 -0.57 3.49 -12.90
CA ARG A 94 -0.61 3.25 -14.36
C ARG A 94 -1.75 3.97 -15.05
N LEU A 95 -2.89 4.08 -14.39
CA LEU A 95 -4.05 4.83 -14.87
C LEU A 95 -3.89 6.35 -14.73
N GLY A 96 -2.75 6.83 -14.24
CA GLY A 96 -2.48 8.25 -14.02
C GLY A 96 -3.23 8.84 -12.81
N TYR A 97 -3.77 8.00 -11.92
CA TYR A 97 -4.49 8.47 -10.74
C TYR A 97 -3.51 8.90 -9.66
N ARG A 98 -3.61 10.17 -9.28
CA ARG A 98 -2.85 10.70 -8.15
C ARG A 98 -3.32 10.06 -6.86
N THR A 99 -2.37 9.56 -6.08
CA THR A 99 -2.59 8.97 -4.75
C THR A 99 -1.76 9.73 -3.73
N VAL A 100 -2.38 10.12 -2.62
CA VAL A 100 -1.72 10.84 -1.52
C VAL A 100 -1.52 9.94 -0.31
N GLU A 101 -0.40 10.11 0.39
CA GLU A 101 -0.15 9.46 1.68
C GLU A 101 -0.61 10.39 2.82
N VAL A 102 -1.34 9.83 3.78
CA VAL A 102 -1.85 10.55 4.95
C VAL A 102 -1.34 9.87 6.22
N PRO A 103 -0.72 10.61 7.16
CA PRO A 103 -0.24 10.01 8.40
C PRO A 103 -1.40 9.46 9.22
N VAL A 104 -1.23 8.24 9.72
CA VAL A 104 -2.28 7.52 10.47
C VAL A 104 -1.82 7.17 11.87
N ARG A 105 -2.75 7.27 12.84
CA ARG A 105 -2.55 6.70 14.16
C ARG A 105 -2.61 5.17 14.07
N TRP A 106 -1.62 4.51 14.62
CA TRP A 106 -1.54 3.06 14.58
C TRP A 106 -0.98 2.49 15.90
N ASN A 107 -1.54 1.36 16.31
CA ASN A 107 -1.06 0.59 17.45
C ASN A 107 -0.83 -0.86 17.02
N ASP A 108 0.26 -1.46 17.46
CA ASP A 108 0.48 -2.89 17.25
C ASP A 108 -0.51 -3.70 18.08
N ALA A 109 -1.21 -4.63 17.43
CA ALA A 109 -2.09 -5.56 18.11
C ALA A 109 -1.30 -6.82 18.47
N ALA A 110 -1.20 -7.12 19.76
CA ALA A 110 -0.61 -8.36 20.23
C ALA A 110 -1.34 -9.58 19.64
N GLY A 111 -0.60 -10.54 19.10
CA GLY A 111 -1.18 -11.79 18.56
C GLY A 111 -1.37 -11.83 17.03
N THR A 112 -1.08 -10.79 16.28
CA THR A 112 -1.07 -10.86 14.81
C THR A 112 0.12 -11.68 14.34
N LYS A 113 -0.08 -12.99 14.16
CA LYS A 113 0.94 -13.91 13.64
C LYS A 113 0.79 -14.03 12.13
N VAL A 114 1.47 -13.16 11.38
CA VAL A 114 1.77 -13.49 9.99
C VAL A 114 2.85 -14.56 10.01
N GLY A 115 2.50 -15.79 9.64
CA GLY A 115 3.45 -16.89 9.60
C GLY A 115 4.63 -16.55 8.68
N MET A 116 5.85 -16.94 9.07
CA MET A 116 7.09 -16.63 8.35
C MET A 116 7.02 -17.01 6.85
N TRP A 117 6.42 -18.14 6.51
CA TRP A 117 6.24 -18.61 5.13
C TRP A 117 5.32 -17.69 4.29
N ARG A 118 4.23 -17.17 4.89
CA ARG A 118 3.36 -16.21 4.23
C ARG A 118 4.06 -14.86 4.02
N GLY A 119 4.88 -14.45 4.98
CA GLY A 119 5.72 -13.25 4.85
C GLY A 119 6.75 -13.40 3.73
N MET A 120 7.40 -14.56 3.59
CA MET A 120 8.35 -14.81 2.50
C MET A 120 7.67 -14.85 1.12
N ALA A 121 6.51 -15.47 1.00
CA ALA A 121 5.74 -15.50 -0.25
C ALA A 121 5.36 -14.08 -0.72
N ALA A 122 5.10 -13.17 0.21
CA ALA A 122 4.79 -11.78 -0.09
C ALA A 122 5.93 -11.04 -0.82
N PHE A 123 7.20 -11.45 -0.66
CA PHE A 123 8.33 -10.88 -1.40
C PHE A 123 8.28 -11.17 -2.91
N LEU A 124 7.54 -12.20 -3.33
CA LEU A 124 7.36 -12.53 -4.74
C LEU A 124 6.23 -11.72 -5.40
N ASP A 125 5.32 -11.17 -4.63
CA ASP A 125 4.16 -10.47 -5.17
C ASP A 125 4.52 -9.18 -5.95
N PRO A 126 5.49 -8.34 -5.55
CA PRO A 126 5.95 -7.22 -6.37
C PRO A 126 6.47 -7.65 -7.75
N LEU A 127 7.13 -8.82 -7.82
CA LEU A 127 7.58 -9.39 -9.10
C LEU A 127 6.40 -9.82 -9.96
N LYS A 128 5.37 -10.44 -9.38
CA LYS A 128 4.13 -10.80 -10.08
C LYS A 128 3.42 -9.56 -10.62
N VAL A 129 3.33 -8.49 -9.82
CA VAL A 129 2.78 -7.20 -10.25
C VAL A 129 3.55 -6.68 -11.47
N ARG A 130 4.87 -6.68 -11.40
CA ARG A 130 5.71 -6.22 -12.51
C ARG A 130 5.52 -7.08 -13.75
N TRP A 131 5.49 -8.39 -13.59
CA TRP A 131 5.28 -9.36 -14.66
C TRP A 131 3.92 -9.19 -15.34
N ASN A 132 2.83 -9.08 -14.54
CA ASN A 132 1.49 -8.80 -15.05
C ASN A 132 1.42 -7.48 -15.84
N SER A 133 2.18 -6.48 -15.41
CA SER A 133 2.29 -5.21 -16.11
C SER A 133 2.97 -5.35 -17.47
N ILE A 134 4.07 -6.12 -17.56
CA ILE A 134 4.79 -6.39 -18.81
C ILE A 134 3.88 -7.15 -19.78
N LEU A 135 3.12 -8.12 -19.29
CA LEU A 135 2.15 -8.88 -20.08
C LEU A 135 0.90 -8.08 -20.50
N GLY A 136 0.81 -6.80 -20.14
CA GLY A 136 -0.31 -5.93 -20.52
C GLY A 136 -1.63 -6.24 -19.79
N ARG A 137 -1.60 -7.02 -18.69
CA ARG A 137 -2.81 -7.47 -17.97
C ARG A 137 -3.56 -6.36 -17.24
N TYR A 138 -2.98 -5.17 -17.12
CA TYR A 138 -3.54 -3.98 -16.49
C TYR A 138 -3.98 -2.90 -17.51
N ARG A 139 -4.17 -3.27 -18.76
CA ARG A 139 -4.71 -2.38 -19.81
C ARG A 139 -6.23 -2.26 -19.74
#